data_9b7171da1335ca6b868a01e355bc999b
#
_entry.id   9b7171da1335ca6b868a01e355bc999b
#
_cell.length_a   1.000
_cell.length_b   1.000
_cell.length_c   1.000
_cell.angle_alpha   90.00
_cell.angle_beta   90.00
_cell.angle_gamma   90.00
#
_symmetry.space_group_name_H-M   'P 1'
#
loop_
_entity.id
_entity.type
_entity.pdbx_description
1 polymer ?
#
loop_
_entity_poly.entity_id
_entity_poly.type
_entity_poly.pdbx_seq_one_letter_code
_entity_poly.pdbx_strand_id
1 'polypeptide(L)'
;MKNLTTVVGLNILNSVQTPGACIAYIELKDWSERPETSAELAGKLQGKLAQAGLDGMAMVLEPPAIPGVGTANGVTMVLEDLEGQGVAYLHEQVQRFQEAASRRPEIALCIDMMMADMPQKYVNLDKEKCKFHKVDIDVANGILASYNGSSFINYFNAFGQQWQVYIQAQGEDRASLEKMDGFFVTNADGARVPLSALVNIREIEDTEFVMHHNIYNAAKLNVMPRPGHSTQQVMDALEEVFHQTMDPTKVGFDYQDMSFQENKVRNSIGLGAIFTMSAVFAFLILVALYEKWSLPLAVFLTVPIAVLGAYAGLFWQGMELTLYAQIGLVMLVGLAAKNAILIVEFANLEMKRGKGLMEATLAAARLRLRPILMTSLAFVLGCIPLMLSSGSGALARNAIGTVVVIGMGVATLVGAFLIPCSYVFIMRLFRIKFSLNDLKEDPDEVGARKYLAAHTKD
;
A
#
# COMPACT_ATOMS: atom_id res chain seq x y z
N MET A 1 0.02 23.64 12.17
CA MET A 1 0.19 22.53 13.10
C MET A 1 -0.89 22.64 14.17
N LYS A 2 -1.59 21.54 14.46
CA LYS A 2 -2.63 21.49 15.50
C LYS A 2 -2.04 20.92 16.78
N ASN A 3 -1.42 19.74 16.69
CA ASN A 3 -0.75 19.10 17.81
C ASN A 3 0.60 18.53 17.38
N LEU A 4 1.48 18.33 18.35
CA LEU A 4 2.75 17.63 18.21
C LEU A 4 2.83 16.59 19.33
N THR A 5 2.97 15.32 18.97
CA THR A 5 3.19 14.24 19.93
C THR A 5 4.54 13.60 19.63
N THR A 6 5.42 13.61 20.62
CA THR A 6 6.77 13.05 20.48
C THR A 6 6.89 11.79 21.33
N VAL A 7 7.43 10.73 20.74
CA VAL A 7 7.77 9.49 21.43
C VAL A 7 9.28 9.33 21.35
N VAL A 8 9.95 9.46 22.47
CA VAL A 8 11.40 9.29 22.61
C VAL A 8 11.71 7.82 22.85
N GLY A 9 12.79 7.32 22.26
CA GLY A 9 13.19 5.93 22.41
C GLY A 9 12.51 4.97 21.45
N LEU A 10 11.95 5.45 20.33
CA LEU A 10 11.31 4.63 19.32
C LEU A 10 11.76 5.00 17.90
N ASN A 11 12.32 4.03 17.19
CA ASN A 11 12.51 4.08 15.75
C ASN A 11 11.32 3.36 15.07
N ILE A 12 10.38 4.14 14.53
CA ILE A 12 9.16 3.57 13.92
C ILE A 12 9.43 2.82 12.62
N LEU A 13 10.46 3.21 11.87
CA LEU A 13 10.75 2.63 10.56
C LEU A 13 11.19 1.16 10.68
N ASN A 14 11.92 0.85 11.75
CA ASN A 14 12.34 -0.51 12.09
C ASN A 14 11.46 -1.16 13.17
N SER A 15 10.57 -0.38 13.79
CA SER A 15 9.76 -0.82 14.94
C SER A 15 10.61 -1.27 16.13
N VAL A 16 11.78 -0.63 16.33
CA VAL A 16 12.74 -0.96 17.37
C VAL A 16 12.76 0.15 18.43
N GLN A 17 12.83 -0.26 19.69
CA GLN A 17 13.06 0.65 20.79
C GLN A 17 14.57 0.92 20.93
N THR A 18 14.96 2.17 20.78
CA THR A 18 16.35 2.61 20.79
C THR A 18 16.50 3.98 21.43
N PRO A 19 17.44 4.18 22.36
CA PRO A 19 17.63 5.46 23.01
C PRO A 19 18.08 6.57 22.05
N GLY A 20 18.70 6.21 20.93
CA GLY A 20 19.21 7.14 19.93
C GLY A 20 18.15 7.70 18.97
N ALA A 21 16.90 7.24 19.03
CA ALA A 21 15.87 7.67 18.10
C ALA A 21 14.64 8.27 18.79
N CYS A 22 13.95 9.13 18.07
CA CYS A 22 12.63 9.60 18.48
C CYS A 22 11.74 9.79 17.26
N ILE A 23 10.44 9.67 17.47
CA ILE A 23 9.45 10.01 16.46
C ILE A 23 8.57 11.15 16.94
N ALA A 24 8.27 12.07 16.05
CA ALA A 24 7.36 13.18 16.30
C ALA A 24 6.18 13.10 15.33
N TYR A 25 4.99 12.85 15.84
CA TYR A 25 3.75 12.89 15.06
C TYR A 25 3.24 14.32 15.02
N ILE A 26 3.22 14.89 13.82
CA ILE A 26 2.76 16.25 13.57
C ILE A 26 1.32 16.19 13.06
N GLU A 27 0.35 16.51 13.91
CA GLU A 27 -1.03 16.68 13.50
C GLU A 27 -1.18 18.05 12.81
N LEU A 28 -1.51 18.00 11.52
CA LEU A 28 -1.75 19.21 10.75
C LEU A 28 -3.17 19.74 11.05
N LYS A 29 -3.40 21.02 10.75
CA LYS A 29 -4.75 21.60 10.71
C LYS A 29 -5.60 20.89 9.66
N ASP A 30 -6.93 21.04 9.76
CA ASP A 30 -7.87 20.48 8.79
C ASP A 30 -7.53 20.92 7.37
N TRP A 31 -7.86 20.08 6.38
CA TRP A 31 -7.58 20.39 4.97
C TRP A 31 -8.26 21.68 4.50
N SER A 32 -9.42 22.01 5.06
CA SER A 32 -10.16 23.26 4.78
C SER A 32 -9.44 24.51 5.32
N GLU A 33 -8.59 24.37 6.33
CA GLU A 33 -7.87 25.45 6.99
C GLU A 33 -6.44 25.66 6.48
N ARG A 34 -6.00 24.87 5.53
CA ARG A 34 -4.63 24.96 4.97
C ARG A 34 -4.64 24.88 3.45
N PRO A 35 -3.92 25.78 2.76
CA PRO A 35 -3.82 25.73 1.31
C PRO A 35 -2.80 24.66 0.82
N GLU A 36 -1.85 24.28 1.67
CA GLU A 36 -0.73 23.41 1.32
C GLU A 36 -1.05 21.94 1.60
N THR A 37 -0.57 21.07 0.73
CA THR A 37 -0.66 19.61 0.90
C THR A 37 0.31 19.09 1.97
N SER A 38 0.13 17.85 2.45
CA SER A 38 1.07 17.20 3.38
C SER A 38 2.45 17.05 2.75
N ALA A 39 2.52 16.66 1.48
CA ALA A 39 3.77 16.48 0.74
C ALA A 39 4.56 17.80 0.60
N GLU A 40 3.90 18.91 0.27
CA GLU A 40 4.54 20.23 0.19
C GLU A 40 5.07 20.70 1.55
N LEU A 41 4.30 20.47 2.61
CA LEU A 41 4.73 20.80 3.97
C LEU A 41 5.88 19.91 4.43
N ALA A 42 5.85 18.62 4.11
CA ALA A 42 6.94 17.69 4.40
C ALA A 42 8.24 18.13 3.72
N GLY A 43 8.18 18.46 2.42
CA GLY A 43 9.35 18.97 1.70
C GLY A 43 9.91 20.29 2.28
N LYS A 44 9.04 21.23 2.62
CA LYS A 44 9.45 22.50 3.26
C LYS A 44 10.08 22.27 4.64
N LEU A 45 9.51 21.36 5.42
CA LEU A 45 10.03 21.05 6.76
C LEU A 45 11.36 20.31 6.65
N GLN A 46 11.49 19.35 5.74
CA GLN A 46 12.75 18.66 5.47
C GLN A 46 13.87 19.64 5.07
N GLY A 47 13.57 20.61 4.21
CA GLY A 47 14.54 21.65 3.84
C GLY A 47 14.97 22.53 5.01
N LYS A 48 14.06 22.86 5.93
CA LYS A 48 14.39 23.63 7.14
C LYS A 48 15.22 22.81 8.14
N LEU A 49 14.90 21.51 8.31
CA LEU A 49 15.65 20.62 9.17
C LEU A 49 17.09 20.40 8.68
N ALA A 50 17.27 20.29 7.36
CA ALA A 50 18.60 20.20 6.77
C ALA A 50 19.47 21.46 7.01
N GLN A 51 18.85 22.63 7.16
CA GLN A 51 19.54 23.89 7.47
C GLN A 51 19.73 24.16 8.96
N ALA A 52 19.04 23.41 9.82
CA ALA A 52 19.04 23.69 11.25
C ALA A 52 20.32 23.26 12.01
N GLY A 53 21.25 22.56 11.34
CA GLY A 53 22.52 22.12 11.96
C GLY A 53 22.33 21.19 13.15
N LEU A 54 21.41 20.22 13.01
CA LEU A 54 21.13 19.24 14.06
C LEU A 54 22.28 18.23 14.18
N ASP A 55 22.60 17.87 15.41
CA ASP A 55 23.55 16.78 15.72
C ASP A 55 22.86 15.40 15.52
N GLY A 56 22.34 15.15 14.31
CA GLY A 56 21.65 13.92 14.01
C GLY A 56 20.86 14.00 12.71
N MET A 57 20.37 12.84 12.26
CA MET A 57 19.55 12.74 11.06
C MET A 57 18.07 12.98 11.40
N ALA A 58 17.48 14.01 10.80
CA ALA A 58 16.05 14.28 10.90
C ALA A 58 15.37 14.07 9.55
N MET A 59 14.32 13.26 9.55
CA MET A 59 13.56 12.93 8.34
C MET A 59 12.08 13.23 8.52
N VAL A 60 11.46 13.78 7.48
CA VAL A 60 10.03 14.02 7.44
C VAL A 60 9.40 13.01 6.50
N LEU A 61 8.57 12.14 7.05
CA LEU A 61 7.95 11.05 6.34
C LEU A 61 6.44 11.26 6.27
N GLU A 62 5.85 10.92 5.15
CA GLU A 62 4.40 10.82 5.02
C GLU A 62 3.93 9.42 5.43
N PRO A 63 2.73 9.31 6.02
CA PRO A 63 2.15 8.01 6.34
C PRO A 63 1.89 7.22 5.03
N PRO A 64 1.90 5.87 5.10
CA PRO A 64 1.62 5.03 3.94
C PRO A 64 0.18 5.26 3.44
N ALA A 65 -0.03 4.99 2.15
CA ALA A 65 -1.34 5.18 1.51
C ALA A 65 -2.43 4.29 2.14
N ILE A 66 -2.06 3.11 2.63
CA ILE A 66 -2.94 2.21 3.39
C ILE A 66 -2.40 2.08 4.81
N PRO A 67 -3.15 2.53 5.83
CA PRO A 67 -2.78 2.32 7.22
C PRO A 67 -2.63 0.82 7.54
N GLY A 68 -1.50 0.46 8.16
CA GLY A 68 -1.18 -0.93 8.52
C GLY A 68 -0.42 -1.72 7.46
N VAL A 69 -0.18 -1.14 6.29
CA VAL A 69 0.70 -1.73 5.27
C VAL A 69 1.93 -0.83 5.09
N GLY A 70 2.97 -1.14 5.85
CA GLY A 70 4.20 -0.35 5.89
C GLY A 70 4.19 0.79 6.91
N THR A 71 5.35 1.41 7.09
CA THR A 71 5.60 2.46 8.07
C THR A 71 5.73 3.85 7.45
N ALA A 72 6.10 3.92 6.18
CA ALA A 72 6.26 5.16 5.42
C ALA A 72 5.82 4.97 3.96
N ASN A 73 5.61 6.09 3.27
CA ASN A 73 5.39 6.10 1.82
C ASN A 73 6.72 5.87 1.09
N GLY A 74 6.67 5.20 -0.07
CA GLY A 74 7.85 4.88 -0.89
C GLY A 74 8.04 3.39 -1.15
N VAL A 75 9.23 3.03 -1.67
CA VAL A 75 9.62 1.63 -1.92
C VAL A 75 10.46 1.14 -0.76
N THR A 76 10.07 -0.01 -0.21
CA THR A 76 10.82 -0.69 0.86
C THR A 76 11.53 -1.91 0.27
N MET A 77 12.87 -1.85 0.23
CA MET A 77 13.76 -2.92 -0.22
C MET A 77 14.60 -3.42 0.95
N VAL A 78 14.88 -4.69 0.97
CA VAL A 78 15.75 -5.33 1.97
C VAL A 78 16.92 -5.97 1.25
N LEU A 79 18.13 -5.70 1.71
CA LEU A 79 19.34 -6.38 1.28
C LEU A 79 19.70 -7.47 2.31
N GLU A 80 20.05 -8.66 1.85
CA GLU A 80 20.29 -9.86 2.66
C GLU A 80 21.72 -10.34 2.50
N ASP A 81 22.41 -10.66 3.59
CA ASP A 81 23.72 -11.31 3.59
C ASP A 81 23.55 -12.84 3.49
N LEU A 82 23.65 -13.38 2.28
CA LEU A 82 23.40 -14.79 2.00
C LEU A 82 24.53 -15.71 2.49
N GLU A 83 25.74 -15.20 2.62
CA GLU A 83 26.92 -15.99 3.05
C GLU A 83 27.18 -15.89 4.55
N GLY A 84 26.50 -14.99 5.28
CA GLY A 84 26.71 -14.79 6.71
C GLY A 84 28.06 -14.13 7.02
N GLN A 85 28.52 -13.20 6.18
CA GLN A 85 29.79 -12.48 6.38
C GLN A 85 29.72 -11.48 7.54
N GLY A 86 28.53 -11.18 8.02
CA GLY A 86 28.30 -10.36 9.18
C GLY A 86 27.89 -8.92 8.90
N VAL A 87 27.54 -8.22 9.96
CA VAL A 87 26.91 -6.91 9.91
C VAL A 87 27.79 -5.85 9.25
N ALA A 88 29.10 -5.85 9.54
CA ALA A 88 30.03 -4.88 8.97
C ALA A 88 30.16 -5.02 7.44
N TYR A 89 30.18 -6.25 6.93
CA TYR A 89 30.16 -6.51 5.49
C TYR A 89 28.86 -6.02 4.86
N LEU A 90 27.73 -6.38 5.47
CA LEU A 90 26.43 -5.95 4.97
C LEU A 90 26.32 -4.41 4.93
N HIS A 91 26.81 -3.72 5.96
CA HIS A 91 26.83 -2.26 6.01
C HIS A 91 27.66 -1.65 4.86
N GLU A 92 28.82 -2.19 4.56
CA GLU A 92 29.64 -1.74 3.43
C GLU A 92 28.90 -1.91 2.09
N GLN A 93 28.22 -3.05 1.91
CA GLN A 93 27.42 -3.27 0.69
C GLN A 93 26.25 -2.32 0.60
N VAL A 94 25.56 -2.07 1.71
CA VAL A 94 24.44 -1.11 1.79
C VAL A 94 24.89 0.31 1.41
N GLN A 95 26.02 0.77 1.92
CA GLN A 95 26.58 2.08 1.57
C GLN A 95 26.88 2.19 0.07
N ARG A 96 27.51 1.18 -0.53
CA ARG A 96 27.78 1.13 -1.97
C ARG A 96 26.50 1.17 -2.79
N PHE A 97 25.50 0.42 -2.37
CA PHE A 97 24.21 0.39 -3.02
C PHE A 97 23.51 1.76 -2.92
N GLN A 98 23.48 2.35 -1.73
CA GLN A 98 22.86 3.63 -1.46
C GLN A 98 23.49 4.77 -2.27
N GLU A 99 24.82 4.81 -2.39
CA GLU A 99 25.52 5.77 -3.23
C GLU A 99 25.12 5.63 -4.71
N ALA A 100 25.08 4.42 -5.21
CA ALA A 100 24.71 4.15 -6.60
C ALA A 100 23.21 4.48 -6.85
N ALA A 101 22.32 4.09 -5.94
CA ALA A 101 20.90 4.37 -6.01
C ALA A 101 20.61 5.87 -5.97
N SER A 102 21.32 6.64 -5.14
CA SER A 102 21.15 8.10 -5.03
C SER A 102 21.53 8.87 -6.29
N ARG A 103 22.26 8.27 -7.22
CA ARG A 103 22.62 8.87 -8.52
C ARG A 103 21.53 8.70 -9.58
N ARG A 104 20.52 7.88 -9.29
CA ARG A 104 19.44 7.62 -10.26
C ARG A 104 18.43 8.79 -10.32
N PRO A 105 17.98 9.19 -11.53
CA PRO A 105 17.03 10.27 -11.67
C PRO A 105 15.64 9.97 -11.10
N GLU A 106 15.27 8.69 -10.99
CA GLU A 106 13.99 8.23 -10.45
C GLU A 106 13.90 8.36 -8.94
N ILE A 107 15.05 8.38 -8.26
CA ILE A 107 15.17 8.31 -6.80
C ILE A 107 15.39 9.71 -6.22
N ALA A 108 14.53 10.12 -5.30
CA ALA A 108 14.69 11.34 -4.54
C ALA A 108 15.58 11.15 -3.32
N LEU A 109 15.39 10.05 -2.61
CA LEU A 109 16.10 9.77 -1.37
C LEU A 109 16.12 8.24 -1.15
N CYS A 110 17.28 7.72 -0.84
CA CYS A 110 17.47 6.33 -0.41
C CYS A 110 18.05 6.35 1.01
N ILE A 111 17.31 5.80 1.97
CA ILE A 111 17.64 5.86 3.38
C ILE A 111 17.96 4.44 3.86
N ASP A 112 19.15 4.27 4.40
CA ASP A 112 19.53 3.08 5.16
C ASP A 112 19.01 3.20 6.59
N MET A 113 18.35 2.14 7.05
CA MET A 113 17.84 2.02 8.41
C MET A 113 18.78 1.26 9.33
N MET A 114 19.91 0.79 8.82
CA MET A 114 20.91 0.06 9.58
C MET A 114 21.75 1.01 10.39
N MET A 115 21.69 0.92 11.72
CA MET A 115 22.50 1.71 12.64
C MET A 115 23.73 0.89 13.03
N ALA A 116 24.72 0.81 12.13
CA ALA A 116 25.87 -0.06 12.30
C ALA A 116 26.97 0.54 13.18
N ASP A 117 27.17 1.86 13.11
CA ASP A 117 28.27 2.55 13.78
C ASP A 117 27.75 3.45 14.92
N MET A 118 27.02 2.86 15.86
CA MET A 118 26.49 3.59 16.99
C MET A 118 27.48 3.58 18.16
N PRO A 119 27.82 4.73 18.75
CA PRO A 119 28.68 4.79 19.91
C PRO A 119 28.01 4.13 21.11
N GLN A 120 28.62 3.12 21.65
CA GLN A 120 28.12 2.32 22.77
C GLN A 120 29.15 2.21 23.87
N LYS A 121 28.69 1.90 25.07
CA LYS A 121 29.53 1.62 26.23
C LYS A 121 29.49 0.12 26.51
N TYR A 122 30.62 -0.55 26.27
CA TYR A 122 30.76 -1.95 26.62
C TYR A 122 31.18 -2.08 28.09
N VAL A 123 30.28 -2.63 28.90
CA VAL A 123 30.50 -2.84 30.33
C VAL A 123 30.83 -4.31 30.56
N ASN A 124 32.06 -4.59 30.87
CA ASN A 124 32.52 -5.93 31.16
C ASN A 124 32.71 -6.14 32.65
N LEU A 125 31.95 -7.07 33.24
CA LEU A 125 32.10 -7.44 34.65
C LEU A 125 33.34 -8.35 34.80
N ASP A 126 34.28 -7.94 35.62
CA ASP A 126 35.51 -8.68 35.91
C ASP A 126 35.23 -9.83 36.89
N LYS A 127 35.18 -11.02 36.38
CA LYS A 127 34.87 -12.26 37.16
C LYS A 127 35.87 -12.52 38.30
N GLU A 128 37.14 -12.15 38.11
CA GLU A 128 38.18 -12.36 39.12
C GLU A 128 38.04 -11.37 40.30
N LYS A 129 37.73 -10.09 39.96
CA LYS A 129 37.41 -9.07 40.96
C LYS A 129 36.14 -9.40 41.73
N CYS A 130 35.09 -9.91 41.06
CA CYS A 130 33.87 -10.36 41.72
C CYS A 130 34.17 -11.47 42.73
N LYS A 131 34.98 -12.47 42.32
CA LYS A 131 35.38 -13.56 43.18
C LYS A 131 36.21 -13.11 44.34
N PHE A 132 37.16 -12.19 44.11
CA PHE A 132 38.01 -11.64 45.14
C PHE A 132 37.19 -10.89 46.22
N HIS A 133 36.18 -10.09 45.79
CA HIS A 133 35.30 -9.35 46.69
C HIS A 133 34.11 -10.19 47.20
N LYS A 134 34.05 -11.52 46.86
CA LYS A 134 32.97 -12.43 47.23
C LYS A 134 31.59 -11.94 46.75
N VAL A 135 31.54 -11.32 45.59
CA VAL A 135 30.31 -10.84 44.96
C VAL A 135 29.82 -11.89 43.97
N ASP A 136 28.55 -12.22 44.06
CA ASP A 136 27.89 -13.09 43.08
C ASP A 136 27.74 -12.35 41.73
N ILE A 137 28.19 -13.02 40.64
CA ILE A 137 28.19 -12.44 39.31
C ILE A 137 26.79 -12.16 38.82
N ASP A 138 25.82 -13.07 39.11
CA ASP A 138 24.44 -12.90 38.64
C ASP A 138 23.76 -11.74 39.38
N VAL A 139 24.06 -11.56 40.68
CA VAL A 139 23.57 -10.43 41.46
C VAL A 139 24.15 -9.11 40.94
N ALA A 140 25.47 -9.09 40.63
CA ALA A 140 26.12 -7.91 40.07
C ALA A 140 25.53 -7.54 38.68
N ASN A 141 25.33 -8.51 37.80
CA ASN A 141 24.71 -8.31 36.50
C ASN A 141 23.25 -7.84 36.67
N GLY A 142 22.49 -8.44 37.59
CA GLY A 142 21.10 -8.06 37.85
C GLY A 142 20.97 -6.62 38.35
N ILE A 143 21.88 -6.15 39.22
CA ILE A 143 21.93 -4.78 39.72
C ILE A 143 22.33 -3.83 38.57
N LEU A 144 23.35 -4.18 37.78
CA LEU A 144 23.80 -3.38 36.65
C LEU A 144 22.64 -3.18 35.63
N ALA A 145 21.91 -4.27 35.30
CA ALA A 145 20.78 -4.23 34.40
C ALA A 145 19.61 -3.41 34.99
N SER A 146 19.33 -3.57 36.29
CA SER A 146 18.22 -2.85 36.95
C SER A 146 18.46 -1.36 37.04
N TYR A 147 19.69 -0.93 37.35
CA TYR A 147 20.03 0.49 37.49
C TYR A 147 20.06 1.22 36.13
N ASN A 148 20.67 0.61 35.12
CA ASN A 148 20.84 1.26 33.81
C ASN A 148 19.65 1.01 32.85
N GLY A 149 19.11 -0.21 32.84
CA GLY A 149 18.01 -0.58 31.97
C GLY A 149 16.63 -0.39 32.58
N SER A 150 16.31 -1.15 33.50
CA SER A 150 15.14 -1.24 34.40
C SER A 150 14.88 -2.72 34.73
N SER A 151 14.28 -2.97 35.86
CA SER A 151 13.82 -4.31 36.23
C SER A 151 12.33 -4.31 36.49
N PHE A 152 11.62 -5.20 35.81
CA PHE A 152 10.21 -5.44 36.05
C PHE A 152 10.05 -6.14 37.43
N ILE A 153 9.20 -5.57 38.29
CA ILE A 153 8.95 -6.10 39.62
C ILE A 153 7.62 -6.84 39.69
N ASN A 154 6.53 -6.16 39.32
CA ASN A 154 5.20 -6.74 39.44
C ASN A 154 4.15 -5.90 38.68
N TYR A 155 2.92 -6.41 38.69
CA TYR A 155 1.74 -5.67 38.27
C TYR A 155 0.94 -5.21 39.49
N PHE A 156 0.27 -4.05 39.38
CA PHE A 156 -0.76 -3.65 40.30
C PHE A 156 -2.02 -3.19 39.55
N ASN A 157 -3.18 -3.38 40.17
CA ASN A 157 -4.45 -3.00 39.59
C ASN A 157 -4.91 -1.67 40.21
N ALA A 158 -5.10 -0.65 39.36
CA ALA A 158 -5.66 0.63 39.77
C ALA A 158 -6.47 1.25 38.63
N PHE A 159 -7.52 1.98 38.96
CA PHE A 159 -8.38 2.71 37.98
C PHE A 159 -8.95 1.81 36.87
N GLY A 160 -9.25 0.53 37.17
CA GLY A 160 -9.79 -0.43 36.20
C GLY A 160 -8.78 -0.95 35.17
N GLN A 161 -7.50 -0.67 35.35
CA GLN A 161 -6.40 -1.11 34.49
C GLN A 161 -5.32 -1.82 35.30
N GLN A 162 -4.53 -2.65 34.64
CA GLN A 162 -3.35 -3.30 35.20
C GLN A 162 -2.11 -2.49 34.81
N TRP A 163 -1.34 -2.05 35.81
CA TRP A 163 -0.15 -1.24 35.66
C TRP A 163 1.09 -2.07 35.97
N GLN A 164 2.16 -1.81 35.20
CA GLN A 164 3.46 -2.45 35.42
C GLN A 164 4.30 -1.60 36.37
N VAL A 165 5.00 -2.26 37.30
CA VAL A 165 5.97 -1.61 38.19
C VAL A 165 7.37 -1.95 37.75
N TYR A 166 8.12 -0.95 37.42
CA TYR A 166 9.55 -1.04 37.09
C TYR A 166 10.38 -0.26 38.09
N ILE A 167 11.55 -0.80 38.42
CA ILE A 167 12.57 -0.12 39.21
C ILE A 167 13.78 0.20 38.36
N GLN A 168 14.31 1.39 38.49
CA GLN A 168 15.54 1.85 37.82
C GLN A 168 16.17 2.98 38.60
N ALA A 169 17.46 3.29 38.32
CA ALA A 169 18.10 4.49 38.86
C ALA A 169 17.49 5.76 38.26
N GLN A 170 17.59 6.87 38.99
CA GLN A 170 17.14 8.17 38.47
C GLN A 170 17.94 8.55 37.22
N GLY A 171 17.30 9.30 36.31
CA GLY A 171 17.93 9.69 35.04
C GLY A 171 19.26 10.44 35.23
N GLU A 172 19.36 11.25 36.25
CA GLU A 172 20.59 11.98 36.59
C GLU A 172 21.75 11.07 37.02
N ASP A 173 21.45 9.96 37.70
CA ASP A 173 22.46 9.03 38.23
C ASP A 173 22.97 8.02 37.16
N ARG A 174 22.27 7.88 36.05
CA ARG A 174 22.67 7.02 34.92
C ARG A 174 23.07 7.81 33.67
N ALA A 175 23.08 9.13 33.74
CA ALA A 175 23.42 10.00 32.60
C ALA A 175 24.91 9.95 32.24
N SER A 176 25.80 9.59 33.19
CA SER A 176 27.24 9.46 32.94
C SER A 176 27.82 8.26 33.66
N LEU A 177 28.90 7.69 33.08
CA LEU A 177 29.59 6.55 33.65
C LEU A 177 30.27 6.85 35.01
N GLU A 178 30.68 8.09 35.25
CA GLU A 178 31.32 8.54 36.50
C GLU A 178 30.37 8.36 37.69
N LYS A 179 29.05 8.43 37.46
CA LYS A 179 28.04 8.24 38.51
C LYS A 179 27.82 6.77 38.89
N MET A 180 28.38 5.82 38.14
CA MET A 180 28.36 4.40 38.53
C MET A 180 29.11 4.13 39.84
N ASP A 181 29.98 5.03 40.28
CA ASP A 181 30.62 4.97 41.61
C ASP A 181 29.59 5.00 42.75
N GLY A 182 28.42 5.54 42.51
CA GLY A 182 27.32 5.57 43.47
C GLY A 182 26.53 4.26 43.57
N PHE A 183 26.75 3.30 42.68
CA PHE A 183 26.04 2.02 42.68
C PHE A 183 26.83 0.96 43.47
N PHE A 184 26.14 0.24 44.34
CA PHE A 184 26.74 -0.75 45.20
C PHE A 184 26.07 -2.12 45.06
N VAL A 185 26.88 -3.13 45.22
CA VAL A 185 26.47 -4.53 45.34
C VAL A 185 26.80 -5.03 46.73
N THR A 186 25.97 -5.82 47.34
CA THR A 186 26.24 -6.44 48.65
C THR A 186 26.96 -7.78 48.41
N ASN A 187 28.11 -7.97 49.01
CA ASN A 187 28.86 -9.21 48.93
C ASN A 187 28.32 -10.29 49.92
N ALA A 188 28.89 -11.50 49.89
CA ALA A 188 28.49 -12.59 50.75
C ALA A 188 28.68 -12.30 52.26
N ASP A 189 29.59 -11.41 52.60
CA ASP A 189 29.88 -11.00 53.99
C ASP A 189 28.98 -9.80 54.46
N GLY A 190 28.05 -9.34 53.61
CA GLY A 190 27.17 -8.21 53.92
C GLY A 190 27.78 -6.82 53.68
N ALA A 191 29.01 -6.74 53.18
CA ALA A 191 29.67 -5.49 52.88
C ALA A 191 29.25 -4.91 51.53
N ARG A 192 29.18 -3.56 51.44
CA ARG A 192 28.87 -2.86 50.17
C ARG A 192 30.15 -2.72 49.33
N VAL A 193 30.12 -3.22 48.13
CA VAL A 193 31.19 -3.12 47.12
C VAL A 193 30.69 -2.21 45.99
N PRO A 194 31.43 -1.13 45.64
CA PRO A 194 31.02 -0.27 44.56
C PRO A 194 31.11 -1.04 43.22
N LEU A 195 30.12 -0.86 42.36
CA LEU A 195 30.05 -1.54 41.04
C LEU A 195 31.22 -1.13 40.14
N SER A 196 31.66 0.11 40.22
CA SER A 196 32.84 0.60 39.50
C SER A 196 34.13 -0.17 39.78
N ALA A 197 34.30 -0.72 41.01
CA ALA A 197 35.43 -1.59 41.33
C ALA A 197 35.39 -2.97 40.60
N LEU A 198 34.22 -3.40 40.17
CA LEU A 198 33.98 -4.72 39.58
C LEU A 198 33.90 -4.70 38.06
N VAL A 199 33.69 -3.53 37.43
CA VAL A 199 33.47 -3.42 35.97
C VAL A 199 34.65 -2.74 35.28
N ASN A 200 34.88 -3.14 34.02
CA ASN A 200 35.75 -2.44 33.09
C ASN A 200 34.85 -1.89 31.97
N ILE A 201 34.91 -0.56 31.77
CA ILE A 201 34.09 0.11 30.77
C ILE A 201 34.97 0.61 29.65
N ARG A 202 34.56 0.37 28.43
CA ARG A 202 35.22 0.87 27.21
C ARG A 202 34.20 1.40 26.24
N GLU A 203 34.59 2.41 25.50
CA GLU A 203 33.80 2.89 24.36
C GLU A 203 34.05 1.97 23.17
N ILE A 204 32.98 1.61 22.51
CA ILE A 204 32.97 0.84 21.27
C ILE A 204 32.00 1.48 20.29
N GLU A 205 32.23 1.25 19.02
CA GLU A 205 31.25 1.46 17.96
C GLU A 205 30.72 0.09 17.57
N ASP A 206 29.44 -0.10 17.64
CA ASP A 206 28.80 -1.37 17.31
C ASP A 206 27.38 -1.14 16.85
N THR A 207 26.81 -2.15 16.24
CA THR A 207 25.42 -2.18 15.79
C THR A 207 24.45 -2.12 16.96
N GLU A 208 23.47 -1.24 16.91
CA GLU A 208 22.45 -1.12 17.94
C GLU A 208 21.49 -2.31 17.93
N PHE A 209 21.14 -2.80 16.75
CA PHE A 209 20.31 -3.99 16.52
C PHE A 209 20.65 -4.65 15.19
N VAL A 210 20.40 -5.94 15.09
CA VAL A 210 20.55 -6.71 13.85
C VAL A 210 19.16 -7.14 13.40
N MET A 211 18.81 -6.77 12.17
CA MET A 211 17.57 -7.23 11.54
C MET A 211 17.83 -8.54 10.80
N HIS A 212 16.90 -9.47 10.89
CA HIS A 212 16.89 -10.69 10.10
C HIS A 212 15.68 -10.71 9.18
N HIS A 213 15.91 -11.05 7.92
CA HIS A 213 14.86 -11.33 6.94
C HIS A 213 15.16 -12.67 6.28
N ASN A 214 14.17 -13.55 6.17
CA ASN A 214 14.36 -14.92 5.64
C ASN A 214 15.55 -15.67 6.27
N ILE A 215 15.78 -15.48 7.59
CA ILE A 215 16.89 -16.07 8.38
C ILE A 215 18.24 -15.35 8.17
N TYR A 216 18.43 -14.58 7.12
CA TYR A 216 19.66 -13.85 6.82
C TYR A 216 19.77 -12.55 7.60
N ASN A 217 20.97 -12.10 7.90
CA ASN A 217 21.20 -10.73 8.32
C ASN A 217 20.76 -9.80 7.20
N ALA A 218 19.99 -8.80 7.55
CA ALA A 218 19.33 -7.95 6.56
C ALA A 218 19.39 -6.47 6.91
N ALA A 219 19.43 -5.63 5.88
CA ALA A 219 19.35 -4.19 5.99
C ALA A 219 18.13 -3.68 5.24
N LYS A 220 17.28 -2.90 5.91
CA LYS A 220 16.08 -2.31 5.33
C LYS A 220 16.39 -0.94 4.75
N LEU A 221 16.07 -0.75 3.49
CA LEU A 221 16.20 0.50 2.76
C LEU A 221 14.80 1.07 2.49
N ASN A 222 14.61 2.34 2.79
CA ASN A 222 13.41 3.06 2.40
C ASN A 222 13.77 4.06 1.30
N VAL A 223 13.13 3.92 0.13
CA VAL A 223 13.46 4.67 -1.06
C VAL A 223 12.26 5.50 -1.51
N MET A 224 12.44 6.80 -1.54
CA MET A 224 11.40 7.74 -1.96
C MET A 224 11.51 8.03 -3.45
N PRO A 225 10.42 7.88 -4.21
CA PRO A 225 10.38 8.30 -5.61
C PRO A 225 10.52 9.81 -5.75
N ARG A 226 11.17 10.25 -6.81
CA ARG A 226 11.18 11.66 -7.19
C ARG A 226 9.82 12.04 -7.77
N PRO A 227 9.31 13.25 -7.54
CA PRO A 227 8.06 13.71 -8.14
C PRO A 227 8.03 13.46 -9.65
N GLY A 228 6.99 12.80 -10.15
CA GLY A 228 6.83 12.41 -11.54
C GLY A 228 7.38 11.02 -11.91
N HIS A 229 7.87 10.26 -10.93
CA HIS A 229 8.29 8.86 -11.10
C HIS A 229 7.47 7.92 -10.24
N SER A 230 7.08 6.77 -10.81
CA SER A 230 6.29 5.76 -10.12
C SER A 230 7.13 4.88 -9.20
N THR A 231 6.46 4.25 -8.22
CA THR A 231 7.07 3.21 -7.38
C THR A 231 7.65 2.08 -8.23
N GLN A 232 6.98 1.73 -9.35
CA GLN A 232 7.44 0.71 -10.28
C GLN A 232 8.77 1.11 -10.95
N GLN A 233 8.89 2.35 -11.43
CA GLN A 233 10.14 2.84 -12.04
C GLN A 233 11.29 2.86 -11.03
N VAL A 234 11.00 3.20 -9.77
CA VAL A 234 11.98 3.14 -8.69
C VAL A 234 12.41 1.69 -8.42
N MET A 235 11.47 0.75 -8.38
CA MET A 235 11.80 -0.68 -8.21
C MET A 235 12.67 -1.20 -9.34
N ASP A 236 12.33 -0.88 -10.60
CA ASP A 236 13.13 -1.27 -11.76
C ASP A 236 14.54 -0.65 -11.70
N ALA A 237 14.66 0.62 -11.31
CA ALA A 237 15.95 1.30 -11.11
C ALA A 237 16.78 0.67 -9.98
N LEU A 238 16.15 0.25 -8.88
CA LEU A 238 16.84 -0.43 -7.78
C LEU A 238 17.34 -1.83 -8.19
N GLU A 239 16.55 -2.57 -8.96
CA GLU A 239 16.97 -3.87 -9.51
C GLU A 239 18.17 -3.71 -10.47
N GLU A 240 18.15 -2.69 -11.34
CA GLU A 240 19.30 -2.38 -12.20
C GLU A 240 20.56 -2.04 -11.38
N VAL A 241 20.43 -1.17 -10.37
CA VAL A 241 21.53 -0.80 -9.46
C VAL A 241 22.06 -2.03 -8.74
N PHE A 242 21.19 -2.90 -8.26
CA PHE A 242 21.57 -4.14 -7.60
C PHE A 242 22.43 -5.03 -8.50
N HIS A 243 21.99 -5.29 -9.72
CA HIS A 243 22.73 -6.10 -10.68
C HIS A 243 24.05 -5.47 -11.15
N GLN A 244 24.20 -4.14 -11.07
CA GLN A 244 25.43 -3.45 -11.43
C GLN A 244 26.44 -3.38 -10.28
N THR A 245 25.99 -3.36 -9.03
CA THR A 245 26.84 -3.07 -7.87
C THR A 245 27.05 -4.26 -6.94
N MET A 246 26.11 -5.22 -6.93
CA MET A 246 26.12 -6.35 -6.01
C MET A 246 26.42 -7.66 -6.71
N ASP A 247 27.03 -8.58 -5.96
CA ASP A 247 27.19 -9.98 -6.37
C ASP A 247 25.97 -10.78 -5.87
N PRO A 248 25.09 -11.27 -6.77
CA PRO A 248 23.87 -11.98 -6.39
C PRO A 248 24.11 -13.29 -5.63
N THR A 249 25.33 -13.80 -5.63
CA THR A 249 25.68 -15.02 -4.88
C THR A 249 25.93 -14.73 -3.39
N LYS A 250 26.31 -13.50 -3.06
CA LYS A 250 26.67 -13.07 -1.71
C LYS A 250 25.61 -12.22 -1.04
N VAL A 251 24.97 -11.34 -1.81
CA VAL A 251 23.95 -10.43 -1.34
C VAL A 251 22.67 -10.70 -2.09
N GLY A 252 21.59 -10.97 -1.36
CA GLY A 252 20.24 -11.07 -1.90
C GLY A 252 19.46 -9.76 -1.73
N PHE A 253 18.33 -9.67 -2.37
CA PHE A 253 17.36 -8.63 -2.06
C PHE A 253 15.93 -9.17 -2.09
N ASP A 254 15.07 -8.53 -1.30
CA ASP A 254 13.62 -8.75 -1.30
C ASP A 254 12.90 -7.41 -1.08
N TYR A 255 11.60 -7.41 -1.29
CA TYR A 255 10.74 -6.26 -1.02
C TYR A 255 9.88 -6.51 0.21
N GLN A 256 9.60 -5.46 0.96
CA GLN A 256 8.70 -5.51 2.11
C GLN A 256 7.52 -4.54 1.93
N ASP A 257 6.56 -4.63 2.84
CA ASP A 257 5.42 -3.74 2.93
C ASP A 257 4.58 -3.70 1.63
N MET A 258 4.23 -2.51 1.16
CA MET A 258 3.46 -2.33 -0.08
C MET A 258 4.25 -2.77 -1.32
N SER A 259 5.57 -2.56 -1.31
CA SER A 259 6.45 -2.96 -2.42
C SER A 259 6.47 -4.47 -2.65
N PHE A 260 6.36 -5.26 -1.59
CA PHE A 260 6.18 -6.71 -1.71
C PHE A 260 4.88 -7.07 -2.45
N GLN A 261 3.78 -6.38 -2.14
CA GLN A 261 2.51 -6.62 -2.83
C GLN A 261 2.58 -6.22 -4.31
N GLU A 262 3.19 -5.07 -4.60
CA GLU A 262 3.41 -4.61 -5.98
C GLU A 262 4.29 -5.58 -6.77
N ASN A 263 5.40 -6.03 -6.18
CA ASN A 263 6.29 -7.01 -6.79
C ASN A 263 5.63 -8.37 -7.00
N LYS A 264 4.84 -8.83 -6.02
CA LYS A 264 4.09 -10.07 -6.14
C LYS A 264 3.07 -10.01 -7.28
N VAL A 265 2.36 -8.90 -7.44
CA VAL A 265 1.41 -8.71 -8.56
C VAL A 265 2.16 -8.68 -9.89
N ARG A 266 3.32 -8.00 -9.94
CA ARG A 266 4.17 -7.96 -11.14
C ARG A 266 4.66 -9.35 -11.57
N ASN A 267 5.10 -10.16 -10.63
CA ASN A 267 5.77 -11.45 -10.91
C ASN A 267 4.82 -12.66 -10.94
N SER A 268 3.61 -12.57 -10.35
CA SER A 268 2.71 -13.74 -10.27
C SER A 268 1.87 -13.92 -11.52
N ILE A 269 0.96 -13.03 -11.77
CA ILE A 269 0.05 -13.07 -12.90
C ILE A 269 0.05 -11.68 -13.51
N GLY A 270 0.73 -11.52 -14.64
CA GLY A 270 0.82 -10.22 -15.31
C GLY A 270 -0.56 -9.57 -15.41
N LEU A 271 -0.59 -8.24 -15.23
CA LEU A 271 -1.82 -7.44 -15.28
C LEU A 271 -2.70 -7.80 -16.48
N GLY A 272 -2.09 -8.05 -17.64
CA GLY A 272 -2.78 -8.49 -18.85
C GLY A 272 -3.52 -9.80 -18.68
N ALA A 273 -2.99 -10.75 -17.90
CA ALA A 273 -3.67 -12.02 -17.63
C ALA A 273 -4.86 -11.84 -16.69
N ILE A 274 -4.77 -10.98 -15.68
CA ILE A 274 -5.89 -10.65 -14.77
C ILE A 274 -7.02 -10.01 -15.57
N PHE A 275 -6.72 -9.05 -16.44
CA PHE A 275 -7.70 -8.42 -17.32
C PHE A 275 -8.33 -9.42 -18.28
N THR A 276 -7.51 -10.27 -18.91
CA THR A 276 -7.99 -11.30 -19.84
C THR A 276 -8.89 -12.28 -19.11
N MET A 277 -8.51 -12.77 -17.94
CA MET A 277 -9.30 -13.69 -17.15
C MET A 277 -10.61 -13.05 -16.68
N SER A 278 -10.58 -11.81 -16.21
CA SER A 278 -11.77 -11.04 -15.84
C SER A 278 -12.72 -10.86 -17.05
N ALA A 279 -12.16 -10.51 -18.20
CA ALA A 279 -12.92 -10.39 -19.46
C ALA A 279 -13.53 -11.72 -19.90
N VAL A 280 -12.76 -12.82 -19.82
CA VAL A 280 -13.24 -14.17 -20.16
C VAL A 280 -14.36 -14.59 -19.21
N PHE A 281 -14.23 -14.39 -17.90
CA PHE A 281 -15.29 -14.69 -16.94
C PHE A 281 -16.57 -13.89 -17.23
N ALA A 282 -16.43 -12.58 -17.43
CA ALA A 282 -17.57 -11.73 -17.77
C ALA A 282 -18.22 -12.17 -19.10
N PHE A 283 -17.40 -12.54 -20.10
CA PHE A 283 -17.88 -13.07 -21.37
C PHE A 283 -18.64 -14.37 -21.18
N LEU A 284 -18.12 -15.34 -20.43
CA LEU A 284 -18.78 -16.63 -20.17
C LEU A 284 -20.10 -16.47 -19.42
N ILE A 285 -20.16 -15.54 -18.44
CA ILE A 285 -21.41 -15.22 -17.75
C ILE A 285 -22.45 -14.68 -18.75
N LEU A 286 -22.04 -13.82 -19.68
CA LEU A 286 -22.94 -13.30 -20.72
C LEU A 286 -23.36 -14.38 -21.73
N VAL A 287 -22.45 -15.30 -22.07
CA VAL A 287 -22.81 -16.47 -22.91
C VAL A 287 -23.88 -17.32 -22.24
N ALA A 288 -23.72 -17.58 -20.94
CA ALA A 288 -24.70 -18.31 -20.15
C ALA A 288 -26.05 -17.58 -20.07
N LEU A 289 -26.02 -16.23 -19.91
CA LEU A 289 -27.23 -15.40 -19.84
C LEU A 289 -27.99 -15.35 -21.17
N TYR A 290 -27.27 -15.23 -22.27
CA TYR A 290 -27.89 -15.12 -23.62
C TYR A 290 -28.09 -16.45 -24.36
N GLU A 291 -27.57 -17.54 -23.82
CA GLU A 291 -27.58 -18.87 -24.47
C GLU A 291 -27.01 -18.85 -25.91
N LYS A 292 -26.20 -17.86 -26.26
CA LYS A 292 -25.57 -17.63 -27.58
C LYS A 292 -24.18 -17.03 -27.44
N TRP A 293 -23.25 -17.48 -28.25
CA TRP A 293 -21.85 -17.00 -28.23
C TRP A 293 -21.64 -15.64 -28.92
N SER A 294 -22.51 -15.29 -29.85
CA SER A 294 -22.36 -14.09 -30.69
C SER A 294 -22.80 -12.80 -29.99
N LEU A 295 -23.83 -12.84 -29.15
CA LEU A 295 -24.40 -11.66 -28.51
C LEU A 295 -23.44 -11.01 -27.49
N PRO A 296 -22.73 -11.77 -26.66
CA PRO A 296 -21.72 -11.22 -25.77
C PRO A 296 -20.61 -10.42 -26.48
N LEU A 297 -20.27 -10.80 -27.75
CA LEU A 297 -19.27 -10.05 -28.51
C LEU A 297 -19.70 -8.58 -28.75
N ALA A 298 -20.98 -8.33 -28.99
CA ALA A 298 -21.49 -6.98 -29.18
C ALA A 298 -21.37 -6.15 -27.90
N VAL A 299 -21.56 -6.78 -26.75
CA VAL A 299 -21.38 -6.13 -25.43
C VAL A 299 -19.90 -5.84 -25.19
N PHE A 300 -19.03 -6.80 -25.47
CA PHE A 300 -17.59 -6.68 -25.22
C PHE A 300 -16.88 -5.63 -26.08
N LEU A 301 -17.41 -5.27 -27.27
CA LEU A 301 -16.86 -4.18 -28.08
C LEU A 301 -16.89 -2.81 -27.36
N THR A 302 -17.67 -2.67 -26.30
CA THR A 302 -17.74 -1.42 -25.53
C THR A 302 -16.66 -1.31 -24.45
N VAL A 303 -16.10 -2.43 -23.99
CA VAL A 303 -15.09 -2.48 -22.94
C VAL A 303 -13.82 -1.70 -23.30
N PRO A 304 -13.21 -1.87 -24.51
CA PRO A 304 -12.02 -1.09 -24.90
C PRO A 304 -12.22 0.42 -24.83
N ILE A 305 -13.42 0.90 -25.11
CA ILE A 305 -13.72 2.35 -25.05
C ILE A 305 -13.76 2.84 -23.62
N ALA A 306 -14.35 2.05 -22.72
CA ALA A 306 -14.33 2.36 -21.30
C ALA A 306 -12.89 2.42 -20.75
N VAL A 307 -12.05 1.48 -21.15
CA VAL A 307 -10.64 1.40 -20.79
C VAL A 307 -9.87 2.59 -21.36
N LEU A 308 -10.07 2.95 -22.63
CA LEU A 308 -9.49 4.17 -23.23
C LEU A 308 -9.91 5.42 -22.47
N GLY A 309 -11.17 5.54 -22.09
CA GLY A 309 -11.66 6.65 -21.26
C GLY A 309 -10.98 6.73 -19.92
N ALA A 310 -10.76 5.59 -19.27
CA ALA A 310 -10.06 5.52 -18.00
C ALA A 310 -8.59 5.95 -18.10
N TYR A 311 -7.86 5.47 -19.12
CA TYR A 311 -6.49 5.89 -19.36
C TYR A 311 -6.38 7.37 -19.72
N ALA A 312 -7.30 7.89 -20.52
CA ALA A 312 -7.38 9.32 -20.83
C ALA A 312 -7.60 10.16 -19.55
N GLY A 313 -8.43 9.68 -18.64
CA GLY A 313 -8.69 10.31 -17.35
C GLY A 313 -7.46 10.33 -16.44
N LEU A 314 -6.73 9.23 -16.34
CA LEU A 314 -5.49 9.14 -15.58
C LEU A 314 -4.44 10.09 -16.16
N PHE A 315 -4.28 10.08 -17.48
CA PHE A 315 -3.35 10.95 -18.19
C PHE A 315 -3.68 12.44 -17.98
N TRP A 316 -4.95 12.81 -18.06
CA TRP A 316 -5.39 14.20 -17.84
C TRP A 316 -5.11 14.69 -16.43
N GLN A 317 -5.23 13.82 -15.43
CA GLN A 317 -4.92 14.17 -14.04
C GLN A 317 -3.43 13.99 -13.67
N GLY A 318 -2.59 13.55 -14.59
CA GLY A 318 -1.17 13.27 -14.32
C GLY A 318 -0.97 12.11 -13.33
N MET A 319 -1.95 11.18 -13.27
CA MET A 319 -1.90 10.03 -12.38
C MET A 319 -1.31 8.83 -13.12
N GLU A 320 -0.48 8.07 -12.40
CA GLU A 320 0.08 6.84 -12.90
C GLU A 320 -0.85 5.64 -12.73
N LEU A 321 -0.55 4.56 -13.45
CA LEU A 321 -1.28 3.30 -13.36
C LEU A 321 -0.89 2.54 -12.08
N THR A 322 -1.34 3.02 -10.95
CA THR A 322 -1.14 2.38 -9.65
C THR A 322 -1.98 1.10 -9.53
N LEU A 323 -1.68 0.27 -8.50
CA LEU A 323 -2.50 -0.90 -8.16
C LEU A 323 -3.99 -0.53 -7.98
N TYR A 324 -4.28 0.63 -7.40
CA TYR A 324 -5.64 1.13 -7.20
C TYR A 324 -6.35 1.47 -8.51
N ALA A 325 -5.64 2.10 -9.46
CA ALA A 325 -6.17 2.37 -10.79
C ALA A 325 -6.49 1.06 -11.53
N GLN A 326 -5.67 0.03 -11.36
CA GLN A 326 -5.87 -1.31 -11.93
C GLN A 326 -7.15 -1.98 -11.38
N ILE A 327 -7.39 -1.89 -10.07
CA ILE A 327 -8.64 -2.36 -9.45
C ILE A 327 -9.84 -1.62 -10.05
N GLY A 328 -9.73 -0.30 -10.20
CA GLY A 328 -10.76 0.52 -10.86
C GLY A 328 -11.05 0.07 -12.29
N LEU A 329 -10.02 -0.28 -13.06
CA LEU A 329 -10.18 -0.80 -14.43
C LEU A 329 -10.94 -2.13 -14.47
N VAL A 330 -10.61 -3.09 -13.60
CA VAL A 330 -11.35 -4.38 -13.52
C VAL A 330 -12.82 -4.13 -13.19
N MET A 331 -13.10 -3.24 -12.23
CA MET A 331 -14.48 -2.87 -11.89
C MET A 331 -15.21 -2.21 -13.07
N LEU A 332 -14.50 -1.38 -13.86
CA LEU A 332 -15.05 -0.68 -15.00
C LEU A 332 -15.53 -1.64 -16.13
N VAL A 333 -14.86 -2.79 -16.29
CA VAL A 333 -15.28 -3.82 -17.26
C VAL A 333 -16.72 -4.26 -17.00
N GLY A 334 -17.03 -4.59 -15.74
CA GLY A 334 -18.39 -5.00 -15.36
C GLY A 334 -19.42 -3.88 -15.49
N LEU A 335 -19.05 -2.65 -15.13
CA LEU A 335 -19.93 -1.49 -15.19
C LEU A 335 -20.25 -1.08 -16.64
N ALA A 336 -19.25 -1.10 -17.52
CA ALA A 336 -19.44 -0.76 -18.94
C ALA A 336 -20.33 -1.78 -19.64
N ALA A 337 -20.16 -3.07 -19.34
CA ALA A 337 -20.98 -4.15 -19.91
C ALA A 337 -22.47 -3.99 -19.57
N LYS A 338 -22.82 -3.48 -18.38
CA LYS A 338 -24.20 -3.28 -17.93
C LYS A 338 -25.04 -2.44 -18.92
N ASN A 339 -24.49 -1.36 -19.45
CA ASN A 339 -25.20 -0.48 -20.38
C ASN A 339 -25.47 -1.18 -21.72
N ALA A 340 -24.51 -1.96 -22.20
CA ALA A 340 -24.62 -2.72 -23.43
C ALA A 340 -25.64 -3.87 -23.31
N ILE A 341 -25.63 -4.56 -22.17
CA ILE A 341 -26.59 -5.64 -21.88
C ILE A 341 -28.03 -5.14 -22.06
N LEU A 342 -28.37 -3.99 -21.49
CA LEU A 342 -29.71 -3.44 -21.53
C LEU A 342 -30.19 -3.13 -22.96
N ILE A 343 -29.33 -2.62 -23.83
CA ILE A 343 -29.69 -2.31 -25.22
C ILE A 343 -29.83 -3.60 -26.03
N VAL A 344 -28.88 -4.54 -25.89
CA VAL A 344 -28.85 -5.81 -26.62
C VAL A 344 -30.07 -6.67 -26.29
N GLU A 345 -30.42 -6.75 -24.99
CA GLU A 345 -31.58 -7.51 -24.52
C GLU A 345 -32.88 -6.99 -25.13
N PHE A 346 -33.07 -5.66 -25.08
CA PHE A 346 -34.27 -5.02 -25.67
C PHE A 346 -34.31 -5.13 -27.20
N ALA A 347 -33.15 -5.01 -27.85
CA ALA A 347 -33.10 -5.23 -29.31
C ALA A 347 -33.52 -6.66 -29.69
N ASN A 348 -33.05 -7.65 -28.92
CA ASN A 348 -33.47 -9.04 -29.08
C ASN A 348 -34.97 -9.22 -28.83
N LEU A 349 -35.54 -8.58 -27.83
CA LEU A 349 -36.95 -8.61 -27.51
C LEU A 349 -37.80 -8.05 -28.68
N GLU A 350 -37.39 -6.87 -29.21
CA GLU A 350 -38.08 -6.25 -30.34
C GLU A 350 -37.96 -7.06 -31.65
N MET A 351 -36.81 -7.73 -31.86
CA MET A 351 -36.68 -8.68 -32.97
C MET A 351 -37.59 -9.89 -32.82
N LYS A 352 -37.73 -10.42 -31.60
CA LYS A 352 -38.71 -11.52 -31.32
C LYS A 352 -40.15 -11.07 -31.56
N ARG A 353 -40.44 -9.77 -31.41
CA ARG A 353 -41.76 -9.18 -31.75
C ARG A 353 -41.99 -9.00 -33.26
N GLY A 354 -41.03 -9.41 -34.11
CA GLY A 354 -41.16 -9.38 -35.55
C GLY A 354 -40.66 -8.13 -36.26
N LYS A 355 -39.97 -7.20 -35.52
CA LYS A 355 -39.36 -6.02 -36.14
C LYS A 355 -38.08 -6.38 -36.89
N GLY A 356 -37.77 -5.65 -37.96
CA GLY A 356 -36.50 -5.79 -38.66
C GLY A 356 -35.31 -5.41 -37.80
N LEU A 357 -34.12 -5.99 -38.07
CA LEU A 357 -32.91 -5.79 -37.28
C LEU A 357 -32.62 -4.32 -36.99
N MET A 358 -32.66 -3.46 -38.00
CA MET A 358 -32.35 -2.02 -37.82
C MET A 358 -33.43 -1.30 -37.00
N GLU A 359 -34.69 -1.63 -37.29
CA GLU A 359 -35.83 -1.04 -36.60
C GLU A 359 -35.88 -1.46 -35.12
N ALA A 360 -35.67 -2.76 -34.84
CA ALA A 360 -35.59 -3.29 -33.48
C ALA A 360 -34.46 -2.62 -32.67
N THR A 361 -33.27 -2.48 -33.28
CA THR A 361 -32.11 -1.87 -32.63
C THR A 361 -32.33 -0.39 -32.33
N LEU A 362 -32.92 0.37 -33.28
CA LEU A 362 -33.22 1.79 -33.06
C LEU A 362 -34.33 1.99 -32.00
N ALA A 363 -35.34 1.12 -32.03
CA ALA A 363 -36.39 1.13 -31.00
C ALA A 363 -35.82 0.84 -29.62
N ALA A 364 -34.98 -0.18 -29.49
CA ALA A 364 -34.30 -0.50 -28.24
C ALA A 364 -33.39 0.67 -27.72
N ALA A 365 -32.61 1.25 -28.62
CA ALA A 365 -31.75 2.38 -28.30
C ALA A 365 -32.57 3.60 -27.77
N ARG A 366 -33.66 3.96 -28.45
CA ARG A 366 -34.54 5.05 -28.03
C ARG A 366 -35.22 4.79 -26.69
N LEU A 367 -35.74 3.58 -26.48
CA LEU A 367 -36.43 3.22 -25.23
C LEU A 367 -35.48 3.16 -24.02
N ARG A 368 -34.25 2.68 -24.24
CA ARG A 368 -33.29 2.45 -23.16
C ARG A 368 -32.30 3.60 -22.94
N LEU A 369 -32.19 4.56 -23.83
CA LEU A 369 -31.27 5.70 -23.68
C LEU A 369 -31.50 6.45 -22.35
N ARG A 370 -32.76 6.78 -22.05
CA ARG A 370 -33.09 7.53 -20.81
C ARG A 370 -32.71 6.73 -19.53
N PRO A 371 -33.12 5.47 -19.34
CA PRO A 371 -32.69 4.67 -18.18
C PRO A 371 -31.18 4.51 -18.07
N ILE A 372 -30.46 4.30 -19.18
CA ILE A 372 -29.00 4.18 -19.19
C ILE A 372 -28.34 5.49 -18.74
N LEU A 373 -28.77 6.62 -19.30
CA LEU A 373 -28.23 7.93 -18.89
C LEU A 373 -28.51 8.21 -17.41
N MET A 374 -29.72 7.90 -16.93
CA MET A 374 -30.08 8.09 -15.52
C MET A 374 -29.19 7.26 -14.59
N THR A 375 -29.02 5.99 -14.88
CA THR A 375 -28.20 5.09 -14.03
C THR A 375 -26.72 5.42 -14.11
N SER A 376 -26.20 5.76 -15.28
CA SER A 376 -24.80 6.12 -15.47
C SER A 376 -24.46 7.47 -14.81
N LEU A 377 -25.34 8.48 -14.99
CA LEU A 377 -25.16 9.77 -14.34
C LEU A 377 -25.24 9.66 -12.80
N ALA A 378 -26.22 8.92 -12.28
CA ALA A 378 -26.33 8.69 -10.84
C ALA A 378 -25.05 8.03 -10.29
N PHE A 379 -24.49 7.04 -11.01
CA PHE A 379 -23.26 6.38 -10.61
C PHE A 379 -22.04 7.31 -10.71
N VAL A 380 -21.87 8.03 -11.83
CA VAL A 380 -20.78 8.99 -12.03
C VAL A 380 -20.83 10.08 -10.96
N LEU A 381 -21.99 10.69 -10.73
CA LEU A 381 -22.16 11.71 -9.68
C LEU A 381 -21.87 11.15 -8.27
N GLY A 382 -22.26 9.91 -8.00
CA GLY A 382 -21.95 9.21 -6.74
C GLY A 382 -20.47 8.95 -6.54
N CYS A 383 -19.69 8.80 -7.63
CA CYS A 383 -18.24 8.55 -7.58
C CYS A 383 -17.40 9.85 -7.66
N ILE A 384 -17.97 11.01 -8.01
CA ILE A 384 -17.24 12.29 -8.01
C ILE A 384 -16.60 12.61 -6.65
N PRO A 385 -17.28 12.45 -5.50
CA PRO A 385 -16.64 12.66 -4.20
C PRO A 385 -15.41 11.76 -3.97
N LEU A 386 -15.41 10.55 -4.54
CA LEU A 386 -14.26 9.64 -4.48
C LEU A 386 -13.08 10.18 -5.32
N MET A 387 -13.36 10.68 -6.52
CA MET A 387 -12.37 11.29 -7.41
C MET A 387 -11.77 12.59 -6.85
N LEU A 388 -12.56 13.37 -6.11
CA LEU A 388 -12.15 14.64 -5.53
C LEU A 388 -11.80 14.54 -4.05
N SER A 389 -11.63 13.31 -3.52
CA SER A 389 -11.37 13.11 -2.11
C SER A 389 -10.04 13.73 -1.71
N SER A 390 -10.00 14.29 -0.50
CA SER A 390 -8.80 14.82 0.15
C SER A 390 -8.53 14.06 1.44
N GLY A 391 -7.31 14.18 1.96
CA GLY A 391 -6.95 13.60 3.23
C GLY A 391 -6.21 12.26 3.14
N SER A 392 -6.15 11.55 4.25
CA SER A 392 -5.46 10.27 4.35
C SER A 392 -6.04 9.25 3.36
N GLY A 393 -5.18 8.59 2.57
CA GLY A 393 -5.58 7.64 1.53
C GLY A 393 -6.29 8.28 0.31
N ALA A 394 -6.20 9.60 0.13
CA ALA A 394 -6.81 10.30 -1.01
C ALA A 394 -6.26 9.80 -2.34
N LEU A 395 -4.96 9.54 -2.45
CA LEU A 395 -4.34 9.06 -3.69
C LEU A 395 -4.99 7.76 -4.20
N ALA A 396 -5.23 6.80 -3.31
CA ALA A 396 -5.90 5.55 -3.66
C ALA A 396 -7.34 5.79 -4.15
N ARG A 397 -8.11 6.61 -3.40
CA ARG A 397 -9.50 6.93 -3.73
C ARG A 397 -9.60 7.73 -5.03
N ASN A 398 -8.72 8.71 -5.23
CA ASN A 398 -8.69 9.53 -6.43
C ASN A 398 -8.35 8.69 -7.67
N ALA A 399 -7.40 7.75 -7.56
CA ALA A 399 -7.05 6.86 -8.66
C ALA A 399 -8.24 5.98 -9.08
N ILE A 400 -8.91 5.31 -8.12
CA ILE A 400 -10.13 4.52 -8.40
C ILE A 400 -11.24 5.42 -8.94
N GLY A 401 -11.49 6.56 -8.28
CA GLY A 401 -12.55 7.49 -8.65
C GLY A 401 -12.37 8.04 -10.07
N THR A 402 -11.16 8.43 -10.44
CA THR A 402 -10.83 8.94 -11.78
C THR A 402 -11.09 7.90 -12.87
N VAL A 403 -10.58 6.68 -12.68
CA VAL A 403 -10.79 5.57 -13.62
C VAL A 403 -12.28 5.32 -13.83
N VAL A 404 -13.04 5.25 -12.73
CA VAL A 404 -14.47 4.91 -12.79
C VAL A 404 -15.30 6.07 -13.35
N VAL A 405 -15.11 7.31 -12.89
CA VAL A 405 -15.88 8.48 -13.31
C VAL A 405 -15.67 8.79 -14.79
N ILE A 406 -14.41 8.91 -15.20
CA ILE A 406 -14.09 9.29 -16.58
C ILE A 406 -14.29 8.08 -17.52
N GLY A 407 -13.86 6.88 -17.12
CA GLY A 407 -14.07 5.67 -17.90
C GLY A 407 -15.55 5.37 -18.16
N MET A 408 -16.40 5.46 -17.12
CA MET A 408 -17.85 5.26 -17.24
C MET A 408 -18.52 6.39 -18.01
N GLY A 409 -18.09 7.64 -17.83
CA GLY A 409 -18.57 8.80 -18.58
C GLY A 409 -18.36 8.62 -20.07
N VAL A 410 -17.13 8.29 -20.50
CA VAL A 410 -16.78 8.04 -21.90
C VAL A 410 -17.51 6.79 -22.43
N ALA A 411 -17.56 5.70 -21.66
CA ALA A 411 -18.28 4.48 -22.03
C ALA A 411 -19.78 4.75 -22.25
N THR A 412 -20.39 5.62 -21.45
CA THR A 412 -21.81 5.95 -21.59
C THR A 412 -22.07 6.84 -22.81
N LEU A 413 -21.28 7.90 -22.99
CA LEU A 413 -21.45 8.83 -24.10
C LEU A 413 -21.18 8.16 -25.46
N VAL A 414 -20.05 7.48 -25.60
CA VAL A 414 -19.68 6.81 -26.84
C VAL A 414 -20.49 5.52 -27.03
N GLY A 415 -20.74 4.79 -25.93
CA GLY A 415 -21.49 3.55 -25.93
C GLY A 415 -22.93 3.73 -26.42
N ALA A 416 -23.59 4.86 -26.12
CA ALA A 416 -24.94 5.14 -26.63
C ALA A 416 -25.06 5.02 -28.16
N PHE A 417 -23.98 5.34 -28.88
CA PHE A 417 -23.91 5.21 -30.36
C PHE A 417 -23.28 3.90 -30.79
N LEU A 418 -22.22 3.47 -30.11
CA LEU A 418 -21.47 2.29 -30.51
C LEU A 418 -22.23 0.99 -30.26
N ILE A 419 -22.96 0.86 -29.16
CA ILE A 419 -23.68 -0.38 -28.82
C ILE A 419 -24.69 -0.77 -29.90
N PRO A 420 -25.57 0.13 -30.37
CA PRO A 420 -26.47 -0.20 -31.47
C PRO A 420 -25.72 -0.60 -32.76
N CYS A 421 -24.63 0.09 -33.09
CA CYS A 421 -23.82 -0.22 -34.25
C CYS A 421 -23.13 -1.58 -34.14
N SER A 422 -22.51 -1.87 -32.98
CA SER A 422 -21.85 -3.15 -32.72
C SER A 422 -22.85 -4.34 -32.77
N TYR A 423 -24.03 -4.14 -32.22
CA TYR A 423 -25.10 -5.16 -32.27
C TYR A 423 -25.49 -5.47 -33.72
N VAL A 424 -25.79 -4.44 -34.52
CA VAL A 424 -26.12 -4.63 -35.93
C VAL A 424 -24.98 -5.28 -36.71
N PHE A 425 -23.74 -4.86 -36.45
CA PHE A 425 -22.57 -5.44 -37.08
C PHE A 425 -22.40 -6.92 -36.76
N ILE A 426 -22.47 -7.28 -35.49
CA ILE A 426 -22.35 -8.70 -35.05
C ILE A 426 -23.49 -9.56 -35.61
N MET A 427 -24.74 -9.08 -35.57
CA MET A 427 -25.89 -9.80 -36.09
C MET A 427 -25.77 -10.07 -37.58
N ARG A 428 -25.25 -9.10 -38.38
CA ARG A 428 -24.98 -9.28 -39.80
C ARG A 428 -23.80 -10.21 -40.05
N LEU A 429 -22.72 -10.08 -39.31
CA LEU A 429 -21.50 -10.89 -39.46
C LEU A 429 -21.78 -12.37 -39.24
N PHE A 430 -22.52 -12.72 -38.21
CA PHE A 430 -22.89 -14.11 -37.89
C PHE A 430 -24.16 -14.59 -38.58
N ARG A 431 -24.77 -13.75 -39.43
CA ARG A 431 -26.01 -14.05 -40.16
C ARG A 431 -27.11 -14.65 -39.28
N ILE A 432 -27.24 -14.16 -38.06
CA ILE A 432 -28.20 -14.68 -37.09
C ILE A 432 -29.62 -14.31 -37.55
N LYS A 433 -30.39 -15.31 -37.90
CA LYS A 433 -31.81 -15.17 -38.13
C LYS A 433 -32.54 -15.67 -36.89
N PHE A 434 -33.40 -14.85 -36.30
CA PHE A 434 -34.34 -15.34 -35.32
C PHE A 434 -35.42 -16.10 -36.03
N SER A 435 -35.61 -17.39 -35.69
CA SER A 435 -36.74 -18.17 -36.18
C SER A 435 -37.97 -17.81 -35.36
N LEU A 436 -39.13 -17.76 -36.03
CA LEU A 436 -40.42 -17.64 -35.35
C LEU A 436 -40.69 -18.75 -34.32
N ASN A 437 -40.01 -19.88 -34.45
CA ASN A 437 -40.06 -20.98 -33.49
C ASN A 437 -39.28 -20.75 -32.17
N ASP A 438 -38.44 -19.69 -32.06
CA ASP A 438 -37.75 -19.30 -30.82
C ASP A 438 -38.64 -18.43 -29.90
N LEU A 439 -39.88 -18.16 -30.33
CA LEU A 439 -40.95 -17.61 -29.52
C LEU A 439 -41.43 -18.72 -28.54
N LYS A 440 -40.73 -18.97 -27.47
CA LYS A 440 -41.36 -19.49 -26.25
C LYS A 440 -42.39 -18.45 -25.87
N GLU A 441 -43.67 -18.75 -26.02
CA GLU A 441 -44.77 -17.92 -25.56
C GLU A 441 -44.54 -17.62 -24.09
N ASP A 442 -44.33 -16.32 -23.78
CA ASP A 442 -44.26 -15.89 -22.41
C ASP A 442 -45.61 -16.24 -21.75
N PRO A 443 -45.65 -17.07 -20.71
CA PRO A 443 -46.91 -17.53 -20.10
C PRO A 443 -47.80 -16.36 -19.66
N ASP A 444 -47.19 -15.20 -19.29
CA ASP A 444 -47.89 -14.02 -18.87
C ASP A 444 -48.54 -13.24 -20.03
N GLU A 445 -47.91 -13.21 -21.23
CA GLU A 445 -48.53 -12.61 -22.43
C GLU A 445 -49.65 -13.46 -23.00
N VAL A 446 -49.55 -14.81 -22.92
CA VAL A 446 -50.61 -15.73 -23.34
C VAL A 446 -51.83 -15.62 -22.43
N GLY A 447 -51.58 -15.47 -21.11
CA GLY A 447 -52.63 -15.18 -20.13
C GLY A 447 -53.37 -13.87 -20.41
N ALA A 448 -52.61 -12.78 -20.63
CA ALA A 448 -53.15 -11.45 -20.94
C ALA A 448 -53.93 -11.41 -22.26
N ARG A 449 -53.44 -12.08 -23.33
CA ARG A 449 -54.12 -12.20 -24.61
C ARG A 449 -55.42 -13.01 -24.51
N LYS A 450 -55.42 -14.13 -23.79
CA LYS A 450 -56.61 -14.91 -23.51
C LYS A 450 -57.64 -14.12 -22.69
N TYR A 451 -57.18 -13.36 -21.71
CA TYR A 451 -58.02 -12.52 -20.87
C TYR A 451 -58.68 -11.39 -21.68
N LEU A 452 -57.90 -10.69 -22.54
CA LEU A 452 -58.39 -9.65 -23.42
C LEU A 452 -59.35 -10.22 -24.51
N ALA A 453 -59.04 -11.37 -25.11
CA ALA A 453 -59.92 -12.00 -26.11
C ALA A 453 -61.22 -12.53 -25.51
N ALA A 454 -61.25 -12.86 -24.21
CA ALA A 454 -62.47 -13.27 -23.53
C ALA A 454 -63.38 -12.09 -23.13
N HIS A 455 -62.83 -10.87 -22.97
CA HIS A 455 -63.58 -9.69 -22.52
C HIS A 455 -63.80 -8.64 -23.58
N THR A 456 -63.41 -8.88 -24.86
CA THR A 456 -63.70 -8.03 -26.03
C THR A 456 -64.86 -8.57 -26.88
N LYS A 457 -65.66 -9.46 -26.34
CA LYS A 457 -66.86 -10.03 -27.01
C LYS A 457 -68.16 -9.63 -26.27
N ASP A 458 -68.20 -8.45 -25.65
CA ASP A 458 -69.43 -7.81 -25.21
C ASP A 458 -69.54 -6.41 -25.82
#